data_ca4463dfa79d529b9cf1227dccb9eaec
#
_entry.id   ca4463dfa79d529b9cf1227dccb9eaec
#
_cell.length_a   1.000
_cell.length_b   1.000
_cell.length_c   1.000
_cell.angle_alpha   90.00
_cell.angle_beta   90.00
_cell.angle_gamma   90.00
#
_symmetry.space_group_name_H-M   'P 1'
#
loop_
_entity.id
_entity.type
_entity.pdbx_description
1 polymer ?
#
loop_
_entity_poly.entity_id
_entity_poly.type
_entity_poly.pdbx_seq_one_letter_code
_entity_poly.pdbx_strand_id
1 'polypeptide(L)'
;MNWQPAHNLCDPRTHMSRRTLLGAGGGTLLMSSLARQLAWADERGVTDRGRPKSVILLWLEGGPSQLETFDPHPGGKYGGDVEAIATSAAGVQIADTLPRTAEQMHLASLLRSVTSKEGDHERAVYNVKTGYRPDPTLRHPSMGAVLCHADDAGGDIPRHISIVPGNSPGRGGYLGAAFDAFKINDPAGPVPDVRRPVPEDRYERRIEDLYNVVEAQFRKGRLRDLEQARTLHTTATDAALKMMSSDQLDAFDVSKESKETLTSFGDTTFGRGCLAATRLIEVGTRCVEVTLSGWDSHINNHSLQSSACESLDPALASLLQRLEQRELLDSTLVVCGGEFGRTPSINPAGGRDHWPHGFSILLAGCGIRRGVVHGATAADPKLDRDHPLDDVGEPVTIGCLLYTSPSPRDLLSHL
;
A
#
# COMPACT_ATOMS: atom_id res chain seq x y z
N MET A 1 -42.51 -9.52 -7.49
CA MET A 1 -41.32 -9.26 -8.30
C MET A 1 -40.18 -10.03 -7.65
N ASN A 2 -39.75 -11.12 -8.30
CA ASN A 2 -38.77 -12.04 -7.76
C ASN A 2 -37.37 -11.42 -7.91
N TRP A 3 -36.75 -11.11 -6.78
CA TRP A 3 -35.34 -10.71 -6.73
C TRP A 3 -34.47 -11.98 -6.75
N GLN A 4 -33.70 -12.20 -7.82
CA GLN A 4 -32.70 -13.26 -7.84
C GLN A 4 -31.40 -12.68 -7.28
N PRO A 5 -30.69 -13.40 -6.37
CA PRO A 5 -29.41 -12.94 -5.84
C PRO A 5 -28.35 -12.98 -6.95
N ALA A 6 -27.55 -11.92 -7.01
CA ALA A 6 -26.41 -11.82 -7.91
C ALA A 6 -25.41 -12.96 -7.65
N HIS A 7 -24.98 -13.62 -8.71
CA HIS A 7 -24.06 -14.75 -8.69
C HIS A 7 -22.74 -14.37 -8.00
N ASN A 8 -22.28 -15.25 -7.12
CA ASN A 8 -20.96 -15.22 -6.50
C ASN A 8 -19.84 -15.01 -7.54
N LEU A 9 -19.25 -13.84 -7.57
CA LEU A 9 -18.17 -13.45 -8.50
C LEU A 9 -16.84 -14.18 -8.28
N CYS A 10 -16.74 -15.01 -7.24
CA CYS A 10 -15.58 -15.85 -6.93
C CYS A 10 -15.90 -17.35 -7.05
N ASP A 11 -16.44 -17.81 -8.18
CA ASP A 11 -16.57 -19.24 -8.43
C ASP A 11 -15.19 -19.81 -8.84
N PRO A 12 -14.61 -20.76 -8.05
CA PRO A 12 -13.34 -21.43 -8.38
C PRO A 12 -13.33 -22.12 -9.75
N ARG A 13 -14.48 -22.33 -10.37
CA ARG A 13 -14.66 -22.99 -11.66
C ARG A 13 -14.39 -22.08 -12.86
N THR A 14 -14.28 -20.77 -12.65
CA THR A 14 -14.01 -19.79 -13.73
C THR A 14 -12.52 -19.51 -13.94
N HIS A 15 -11.63 -20.05 -13.10
CA HIS A 15 -10.18 -19.91 -13.29
C HIS A 15 -9.66 -20.85 -14.38
N MET A 16 -9.45 -20.32 -15.58
CA MET A 16 -8.72 -21.03 -16.63
C MET A 16 -7.26 -21.24 -16.22
N SER A 17 -6.83 -22.49 -16.07
CA SER A 17 -5.42 -22.80 -15.82
C SER A 17 -4.56 -22.48 -17.05
N ARG A 18 -3.30 -22.08 -16.85
CA ARG A 18 -2.33 -21.86 -17.95
C ARG A 18 -2.20 -23.07 -18.88
N ARG A 19 -2.43 -24.29 -18.40
CA ARG A 19 -2.46 -25.53 -19.19
C ARG A 19 -3.64 -25.58 -20.15
N THR A 20 -4.80 -25.08 -19.77
CA THR A 20 -5.98 -25.02 -20.64
C THR A 20 -5.83 -24.00 -21.76
N LEU A 21 -5.10 -22.91 -21.51
CA LEU A 21 -4.79 -21.91 -22.53
C LEU A 21 -3.80 -22.41 -23.58
N LEU A 22 -2.84 -23.24 -23.19
CA LEU A 22 -1.80 -23.80 -24.09
C LEU A 22 -2.27 -25.06 -24.84
N GLY A 23 -3.31 -25.74 -24.36
CA GLY A 23 -3.86 -26.96 -24.97
C GLY A 23 -4.88 -26.73 -26.06
N ALA A 24 -5.41 -25.53 -26.22
CA ALA A 24 -6.36 -25.18 -27.27
C ALA A 24 -5.63 -24.66 -28.52
N GLY A 25 -5.06 -25.58 -29.30
CA GLY A 25 -4.51 -25.31 -30.64
C GLY A 25 -5.58 -24.86 -31.63
N GLY A 26 -5.97 -23.56 -31.55
CA GLY A 26 -6.95 -22.93 -32.44
C GLY A 26 -6.73 -21.40 -32.39
N GLY A 27 -5.55 -20.94 -32.80
CA GLY A 27 -4.99 -19.65 -32.46
C GLY A 27 -5.50 -18.43 -33.22
N THR A 28 -6.63 -18.46 -33.93
CA THR A 28 -7.09 -17.28 -34.70
C THR A 28 -8.44 -16.71 -34.28
N LEU A 29 -9.29 -17.47 -33.59
CA LEU A 29 -10.60 -16.95 -33.15
C LEU A 29 -10.61 -16.38 -31.72
N LEU A 30 -9.68 -16.79 -30.86
CA LEU A 30 -9.57 -16.26 -29.48
C LEU A 30 -8.86 -14.91 -29.42
N MET A 31 -7.89 -14.66 -30.32
CA MET A 31 -7.24 -13.35 -30.42
C MET A 31 -8.20 -12.23 -30.88
N SER A 32 -9.23 -12.58 -31.66
CA SER A 32 -10.25 -11.60 -32.09
C SER A 32 -11.22 -11.20 -30.97
N SER A 33 -11.50 -12.09 -30.01
CA SER A 33 -12.32 -11.75 -28.85
C SER A 33 -11.56 -10.92 -27.81
N LEU A 34 -10.30 -11.23 -27.57
CA LEU A 34 -9.45 -10.44 -26.68
C LEU A 34 -9.12 -9.06 -27.28
N ALA A 35 -8.81 -9.02 -28.59
CA ALA A 35 -8.62 -7.76 -29.32
C ALA A 35 -9.91 -6.93 -29.39
N ARG A 36 -11.09 -7.55 -29.53
CA ARG A 36 -12.39 -6.86 -29.42
C ARG A 36 -12.66 -6.35 -28.01
N GLN A 37 -12.34 -7.12 -26.96
CA GLN A 37 -12.50 -6.65 -25.57
C GLN A 37 -11.54 -5.51 -25.25
N LEU A 38 -10.31 -5.55 -25.76
CA LEU A 38 -9.33 -4.46 -25.63
C LEU A 38 -9.74 -3.23 -26.43
N ALA A 39 -10.25 -3.40 -27.67
CA ALA A 39 -10.78 -2.32 -28.49
C ALA A 39 -12.08 -1.72 -27.89
N TRP A 40 -12.94 -2.56 -27.29
CA TRP A 40 -14.18 -2.12 -26.64
C TRP A 40 -13.92 -1.34 -25.35
N ALA A 41 -12.82 -1.62 -24.66
CA ALA A 41 -12.33 -0.84 -23.53
C ALA A 41 -11.79 0.53 -23.98
N ASP A 42 -11.20 0.59 -25.17
CA ASP A 42 -10.65 1.83 -25.76
C ASP A 42 -11.75 2.73 -26.36
N GLU A 43 -12.78 2.13 -26.99
CA GLU A 43 -13.93 2.87 -27.56
C GLU A 43 -14.85 3.51 -26.50
N ARG A 44 -14.85 3.04 -25.24
CA ARG A 44 -15.64 3.64 -24.15
C ARG A 44 -15.07 4.92 -23.58
N GLY A 45 -14.01 5.46 -24.16
CA GLY A 45 -13.45 6.75 -23.75
C GLY A 45 -13.08 6.78 -22.26
N VAL A 46 -12.59 5.64 -21.72
CA VAL A 46 -12.02 5.63 -20.38
C VAL A 46 -10.78 6.50 -20.47
N THR A 47 -11.00 7.78 -20.24
CA THR A 47 -9.94 8.77 -20.14
C THR A 47 -8.90 8.24 -19.17
N ASP A 48 -7.66 8.59 -19.38
CA ASP A 48 -6.47 8.30 -18.54
C ASP A 48 -6.64 8.66 -17.04
N ARG A 49 -7.78 9.30 -16.72
CA ARG A 49 -8.20 9.72 -15.36
C ARG A 49 -8.46 8.60 -14.36
N GLY A 50 -8.52 7.34 -14.77
CA GLY A 50 -8.81 6.21 -13.89
C GLY A 50 -7.59 5.32 -13.55
N ARG A 51 -6.38 5.64 -14.02
CA ARG A 51 -5.17 4.88 -13.68
C ARG A 51 -4.34 5.64 -12.64
N PRO A 52 -4.05 5.04 -11.48
CA PRO A 52 -3.16 5.68 -10.53
C PRO A 52 -1.78 5.88 -11.16
N LYS A 53 -1.32 7.11 -11.19
CA LYS A 53 0.07 7.44 -11.51
C LYS A 53 0.97 7.08 -10.35
N SER A 54 0.44 7.14 -9.13
CA SER A 54 1.19 6.90 -7.90
C SER A 54 0.33 6.23 -6.85
N VAL A 55 0.98 5.57 -5.89
CA VAL A 55 0.35 4.95 -4.72
C VAL A 55 1.06 5.44 -3.46
N ILE A 56 0.29 5.83 -2.45
CA ILE A 56 0.75 6.04 -1.08
C ILE A 56 0.14 4.94 -0.21
N LEU A 57 0.99 4.13 0.39
CA LEU A 57 0.60 3.08 1.33
C LEU A 57 0.94 3.52 2.76
N LEU A 58 -0.08 3.84 3.55
CA LEU A 58 0.05 4.04 4.99
C LEU A 58 -0.09 2.68 5.67
N TRP A 59 1.05 2.11 6.05
CA TRP A 59 1.12 0.78 6.61
C TRP A 59 1.05 0.82 8.13
N LEU A 60 -0.02 0.28 8.69
CA LEU A 60 -0.30 0.23 10.12
C LEU A 60 0.22 -1.09 10.69
N GLU A 61 1.53 -1.13 10.99
CA GLU A 61 2.25 -2.37 11.35
C GLU A 61 1.87 -2.85 12.75
N GLY A 62 1.39 -4.07 12.82
CA GLY A 62 0.98 -4.74 14.05
C GLY A 62 -0.51 -5.10 14.08
N GLY A 63 -1.29 -4.75 13.05
CA GLY A 63 -2.70 -5.11 12.95
C GLY A 63 -3.62 -4.15 13.73
N PRO A 64 -4.04 -3.03 13.12
CA PRO A 64 -4.96 -2.09 13.74
C PRO A 64 -6.30 -2.75 14.05
N SER A 65 -6.83 -2.47 15.22
CA SER A 65 -8.17 -2.94 15.59
C SER A 65 -9.23 -2.19 14.78
N GLN A 66 -10.07 -2.92 14.08
CA GLN A 66 -11.19 -2.36 13.32
C GLN A 66 -12.17 -1.64 14.25
N LEU A 67 -12.32 -2.10 15.49
CA LEU A 67 -13.26 -1.54 16.46
C LEU A 67 -12.81 -0.18 16.99
N GLU A 68 -11.52 -0.02 17.23
CA GLU A 68 -10.93 1.24 17.71
C GLU A 68 -10.56 2.21 16.58
N THR A 69 -10.88 1.85 15.30
CA THR A 69 -10.56 2.69 14.13
C THR A 69 -11.76 2.90 13.20
N PHE A 70 -11.93 2.07 12.20
CA PHE A 70 -12.82 2.34 11.07
C PHE A 70 -14.17 1.63 11.13
N ASP A 71 -14.38 0.64 12.03
CA ASP A 71 -15.62 -0.12 12.16
C ASP A 71 -16.05 -0.27 13.63
N PRO A 72 -16.31 0.86 14.34
CA PRO A 72 -16.69 0.84 15.75
C PRO A 72 -18.10 0.29 15.93
N HIS A 73 -18.30 -0.46 17.03
CA HIS A 73 -19.58 -1.00 17.45
C HIS A 73 -19.90 -0.56 18.89
N PRO A 74 -20.14 0.75 19.14
CA PRO A 74 -20.37 1.27 20.48
C PRO A 74 -21.63 0.63 21.11
N GLY A 75 -21.54 0.31 22.41
CA GLY A 75 -22.60 -0.34 23.16
C GLY A 75 -22.80 -1.82 22.81
N GLY A 76 -22.09 -2.37 21.84
CA GLY A 76 -22.04 -3.80 21.56
C GLY A 76 -21.23 -4.56 22.62
N LYS A 77 -21.42 -5.87 22.70
CA LYS A 77 -20.76 -6.75 23.69
C LYS A 77 -19.23 -6.61 23.71
N TYR A 78 -18.64 -6.28 22.56
CA TYR A 78 -17.21 -6.21 22.36
C TYR A 78 -16.72 -4.81 21.91
N GLY A 79 -17.61 -3.82 21.91
CA GLY A 79 -17.32 -2.45 21.41
C GLY A 79 -16.23 -1.73 22.21
N GLY A 80 -16.00 -2.14 23.46
CA GLY A 80 -15.00 -1.50 24.30
C GLY A 80 -15.40 -0.08 24.74
N ASP A 81 -14.40 0.77 24.98
CA ASP A 81 -14.57 2.14 25.45
C ASP A 81 -14.64 3.18 24.30
N VAL A 82 -14.90 2.70 23.05
CA VAL A 82 -14.89 3.55 21.86
C VAL A 82 -16.29 3.99 21.51
N GLU A 83 -16.45 5.28 21.21
CA GLU A 83 -17.66 5.84 20.66
C GLU A 83 -17.59 5.94 19.13
N ALA A 84 -18.74 6.01 18.48
CA ALA A 84 -18.82 6.23 17.04
C ALA A 84 -19.18 7.69 16.74
N ILE A 85 -18.35 8.37 15.98
CA ILE A 85 -18.59 9.75 15.57
C ILE A 85 -19.04 9.85 14.11
N ALA A 86 -19.90 10.82 13.84
CA ALA A 86 -20.32 11.15 12.48
C ALA A 86 -19.13 11.69 11.67
N THR A 87 -19.14 11.39 10.37
CA THR A 87 -18.11 11.87 9.45
C THR A 87 -18.68 12.86 8.43
N SER A 88 -17.79 13.46 7.63
CA SER A 88 -18.18 14.30 6.49
C SER A 88 -18.86 13.50 5.35
N ALA A 89 -18.76 12.16 5.34
CA ALA A 89 -19.49 11.29 4.44
C ALA A 89 -20.86 10.93 5.07
N ALA A 90 -21.94 11.20 4.37
CA ALA A 90 -23.29 11.03 4.90
C ALA A 90 -23.57 9.56 5.31
N GLY A 91 -23.98 9.35 6.55
CA GLY A 91 -24.30 8.03 7.10
C GLY A 91 -23.09 7.17 7.48
N VAL A 92 -21.90 7.66 7.33
CA VAL A 92 -20.66 6.96 7.72
C VAL A 92 -20.21 7.44 9.10
N GLN A 93 -19.92 6.50 9.98
CA GLN A 93 -19.33 6.75 11.29
C GLN A 93 -18.01 5.99 11.40
N ILE A 94 -17.05 6.54 12.16
CA ILE A 94 -15.80 5.88 12.54
C ILE A 94 -15.56 6.09 14.04
N ALA A 95 -14.52 5.48 14.59
CA ALA A 95 -14.18 5.64 16.01
C ALA A 95 -13.84 7.08 16.36
N ASP A 96 -14.20 7.50 17.56
CA ASP A 96 -13.91 8.84 18.14
C ASP A 96 -12.41 9.11 18.33
N THR A 97 -11.57 8.09 18.21
CA THR A 97 -10.10 8.17 18.15
C THR A 97 -9.57 8.86 16.88
N LEU A 98 -10.42 9.05 15.85
CA LEU A 98 -10.04 9.57 14.53
C LEU A 98 -10.85 10.82 14.11
N PRO A 99 -10.96 11.89 14.95
CA PRO A 99 -11.86 13.00 14.69
C PRO A 99 -11.48 13.83 13.45
N ARG A 100 -10.18 14.04 13.18
CA ARG A 100 -9.73 14.81 12.02
C ARG A 100 -9.90 14.01 10.71
N THR A 101 -9.70 12.71 10.76
CA THR A 101 -9.99 11.80 9.63
C THR A 101 -11.48 11.79 9.32
N ALA A 102 -12.35 11.82 10.35
CA ALA A 102 -13.79 11.92 10.17
C ALA A 102 -14.20 13.15 9.32
N GLU A 103 -13.54 14.28 9.48
CA GLU A 103 -13.77 15.49 8.67
C GLU A 103 -13.37 15.30 7.19
N GLN A 104 -12.48 14.37 6.87
CA GLN A 104 -12.00 14.10 5.50
C GLN A 104 -12.63 12.86 4.84
N MET A 105 -13.55 12.17 5.50
CA MET A 105 -14.14 10.93 5.00
C MET A 105 -14.91 11.09 3.68
N HIS A 106 -15.35 12.29 3.35
CA HIS A 106 -15.92 12.59 2.02
C HIS A 106 -14.94 12.38 0.86
N LEU A 107 -13.63 12.31 1.12
CA LEU A 107 -12.57 12.03 0.13
C LEU A 107 -12.20 10.54 0.03
N ALA A 108 -12.66 9.73 0.98
CA ALA A 108 -12.22 8.35 1.14
C ALA A 108 -13.40 7.37 1.17
N SER A 109 -13.11 6.09 1.08
CA SER A 109 -14.06 4.98 1.27
C SER A 109 -13.45 3.92 2.18
N LEU A 110 -14.30 3.15 2.83
CA LEU A 110 -13.92 2.10 3.77
C LEU A 110 -14.32 0.73 3.24
N LEU A 111 -13.38 -0.21 3.29
CA LEU A 111 -13.65 -1.64 3.22
C LEU A 111 -13.55 -2.19 4.63
N ARG A 112 -14.68 -2.59 5.24
CA ARG A 112 -14.75 -3.09 6.62
C ARG A 112 -14.78 -4.61 6.72
N SER A 113 -14.75 -5.27 5.59
CA SER A 113 -14.93 -6.72 5.46
C SER A 113 -13.75 -7.41 4.80
N VAL A 114 -12.54 -6.84 4.90
CA VAL A 114 -11.35 -7.46 4.33
C VAL A 114 -11.00 -8.71 5.12
N THR A 115 -10.69 -9.80 4.40
CA THR A 115 -10.40 -11.11 5.00
C THR A 115 -9.09 -11.68 4.49
N SER A 116 -8.37 -12.34 5.38
CA SER A 116 -7.14 -13.08 5.10
C SER A 116 -7.20 -14.47 5.76
N LYS A 117 -6.29 -15.34 5.37
CA LYS A 117 -6.06 -16.64 6.00
C LYS A 117 -4.80 -16.67 6.88
N GLU A 118 -4.08 -15.56 6.94
CA GLU A 118 -2.81 -15.46 7.65
C GLU A 118 -2.99 -14.65 8.93
N GLY A 119 -2.73 -15.26 10.08
CA GLY A 119 -2.80 -14.64 11.40
C GLY A 119 -1.43 -14.46 12.07
N ASP A 120 -0.36 -14.76 11.37
CA ASP A 120 1.02 -14.47 11.78
C ASP A 120 1.50 -13.20 11.07
N HIS A 121 2.20 -12.30 11.76
CA HIS A 121 2.58 -11.00 11.23
C HIS A 121 3.36 -11.11 9.92
N GLU A 122 4.45 -11.87 9.89
CA GLU A 122 5.33 -11.93 8.71
C GLU A 122 4.58 -12.47 7.49
N ARG A 123 3.77 -13.52 7.69
CA ARG A 123 2.98 -14.15 6.65
C ARG A 123 1.85 -13.25 6.16
N ALA A 124 1.18 -12.55 7.09
CA ALA A 124 0.07 -11.66 6.79
C ALA A 124 0.54 -10.39 6.07
N VAL A 125 1.63 -9.77 6.51
CA VAL A 125 2.27 -8.65 5.83
C VAL A 125 2.64 -9.02 4.39
N TYR A 126 3.27 -10.20 4.21
CA TYR A 126 3.59 -10.69 2.88
C TYR A 126 2.31 -10.87 2.03
N ASN A 127 1.26 -11.48 2.60
CA ASN A 127 0.00 -11.71 1.89
C ASN A 127 -0.66 -10.40 1.46
N VAL A 128 -0.78 -9.40 2.35
CA VAL A 128 -1.43 -8.13 2.03
C VAL A 128 -0.61 -7.31 1.03
N LYS A 129 0.72 -7.26 1.19
CA LYS A 129 1.57 -6.47 0.29
C LYS A 129 1.77 -7.09 -1.10
N THR A 130 1.60 -8.41 -1.25
CA THR A 130 1.82 -9.11 -2.52
C THR A 130 0.57 -9.71 -3.14
N GLY A 131 -0.51 -9.94 -2.35
CA GLY A 131 -1.71 -10.68 -2.74
C GLY A 131 -1.57 -12.19 -2.72
N TYR A 132 -0.38 -12.70 -2.45
CA TYR A 132 -0.08 -14.13 -2.41
C TYR A 132 0.27 -14.59 -1.00
N ARG A 133 -0.11 -15.82 -0.67
CA ARG A 133 0.40 -16.47 0.53
C ARG A 133 1.89 -16.78 0.35
N PRO A 134 2.70 -16.74 1.42
CA PRO A 134 4.11 -17.13 1.32
C PRO A 134 4.29 -18.54 0.75
N ASP A 135 5.15 -18.67 -0.24
CA ASP A 135 5.55 -19.92 -0.87
C ASP A 135 7.07 -20.06 -0.80
N PRO A 136 7.61 -21.23 -0.40
CA PRO A 136 9.05 -21.41 -0.25
C PRO A 136 9.82 -21.37 -1.58
N THR A 137 9.13 -21.55 -2.72
CA THR A 137 9.74 -21.67 -4.05
C THR A 137 9.79 -20.36 -4.81
N LEU A 138 8.85 -19.42 -4.53
CA LEU A 138 8.74 -18.18 -5.28
C LEU A 138 8.41 -17.00 -4.34
N ARG A 139 9.23 -15.97 -4.39
CA ARG A 139 8.94 -14.70 -3.70
C ARG A 139 8.25 -13.74 -4.65
N HIS A 140 7.01 -13.41 -4.35
CA HIS A 140 6.23 -12.45 -5.13
C HIS A 140 6.67 -11.01 -4.82
N PRO A 141 6.62 -10.10 -5.81
CA PRO A 141 6.88 -8.69 -5.61
C PRO A 141 5.74 -8.02 -4.83
N SER A 142 6.06 -6.98 -4.08
CA SER A 142 5.05 -6.10 -3.49
C SER A 142 4.33 -5.29 -4.57
N MET A 143 3.15 -4.77 -4.24
CA MET A 143 2.36 -3.91 -5.12
C MET A 143 3.19 -2.72 -5.65
N GLY A 144 3.99 -2.06 -4.79
CA GLY A 144 4.86 -0.97 -5.19
C GLY A 144 5.93 -1.39 -6.21
N ALA A 145 6.51 -2.58 -6.03
CA ALA A 145 7.48 -3.14 -6.98
C ALA A 145 6.85 -3.43 -8.34
N VAL A 146 5.65 -4.01 -8.36
CA VAL A 146 4.89 -4.27 -9.60
C VAL A 146 4.57 -2.96 -10.32
N LEU A 147 4.11 -1.94 -9.59
CA LEU A 147 3.78 -0.64 -10.15
C LEU A 147 5.01 0.03 -10.78
N CYS A 148 6.16 -0.03 -10.10
CA CYS A 148 7.40 0.55 -10.61
C CYS A 148 7.99 -0.22 -11.80
N HIS A 149 7.77 -1.54 -11.85
CA HIS A 149 8.19 -2.38 -12.99
C HIS A 149 7.31 -2.14 -14.23
N ALA A 150 6.00 -1.95 -14.04
CA ALA A 150 5.06 -1.76 -15.16
C ALA A 150 5.23 -0.44 -15.90
N ASP A 151 5.89 0.54 -15.30
CA ASP A 151 6.18 1.83 -15.90
C ASP A 151 7.66 2.18 -15.70
N ASP A 152 8.46 1.91 -16.72
CA ASP A 152 9.91 2.14 -16.74
C ASP A 152 10.29 3.57 -17.18
N ALA A 153 9.38 4.52 -17.09
CA ALA A 153 9.68 5.93 -17.34
C ALA A 153 10.66 6.44 -16.26
N GLY A 154 11.94 6.45 -16.58
CA GLY A 154 13.04 6.75 -15.65
C GLY A 154 12.82 8.01 -14.81
N GLY A 155 13.37 8.03 -13.60
CA GLY A 155 13.41 9.17 -12.69
C GLY A 155 14.84 9.41 -12.19
N ASP A 156 15.07 10.53 -11.53
CA ASP A 156 16.38 10.84 -10.92
C ASP A 156 16.47 10.26 -9.51
N ILE A 157 15.33 10.09 -8.85
CA ILE A 157 15.21 9.51 -7.51
C ILE A 157 14.52 8.15 -7.57
N PRO A 158 14.65 7.32 -6.51
CA PRO A 158 13.96 6.04 -6.44
C PRO A 158 12.45 6.19 -6.60
N ARG A 159 11.85 5.29 -7.37
CA ARG A 159 10.41 5.31 -7.66
C ARG A 159 9.59 4.53 -6.66
N HIS A 160 10.22 3.62 -5.92
CA HIS A 160 9.65 2.88 -4.80
C HIS A 160 10.39 3.26 -3.52
N ILE A 161 9.72 3.91 -2.59
CA ILE A 161 10.31 4.47 -1.38
C ILE A 161 9.54 3.95 -0.17
N SER A 162 10.25 3.58 0.89
CA SER A 162 9.67 3.22 2.19
C SER A 162 10.23 4.15 3.26
N ILE A 163 9.37 4.97 3.84
CA ILE A 163 9.67 5.92 4.92
C ILE A 163 9.26 5.28 6.23
N VAL A 164 10.12 5.38 7.26
CA VAL A 164 9.96 4.66 8.52
C VAL A 164 9.71 3.17 8.24
N PRO A 165 10.63 2.46 7.59
CA PRO A 165 10.35 1.23 6.84
C PRO A 165 9.80 0.06 7.67
N GLY A 166 9.76 0.16 9.01
CA GLY A 166 9.33 -0.94 9.87
C GLY A 166 10.13 -2.23 9.60
N ASN A 167 9.50 -3.37 9.84
CA ASN A 167 10.13 -4.68 9.65
C ASN A 167 10.02 -5.22 8.22
N SER A 168 9.06 -4.73 7.43
CA SER A 168 8.69 -5.35 6.15
C SER A 168 8.46 -4.34 5.03
N PRO A 169 9.49 -3.58 4.63
CA PRO A 169 9.41 -2.69 3.46
C PRO A 169 9.12 -3.49 2.19
N GLY A 170 8.50 -2.85 1.21
CA GLY A 170 8.18 -3.49 -0.06
C GLY A 170 9.40 -4.07 -0.78
N ARG A 171 9.24 -5.26 -1.34
CA ARG A 171 10.29 -6.02 -2.00
C ARG A 171 9.97 -6.28 -3.46
N GLY A 172 11.04 -6.32 -4.29
CA GLY A 172 10.97 -6.67 -5.70
C GLY A 172 10.63 -8.13 -5.99
N GLY A 173 10.81 -9.01 -5.01
CA GLY A 173 10.55 -10.45 -5.20
C GLY A 173 11.29 -11.01 -6.44
N TYR A 174 10.58 -11.75 -7.29
CA TYR A 174 11.17 -12.31 -8.53
C TYR A 174 11.48 -11.24 -9.60
N LEU A 175 11.01 -10.00 -9.44
CA LEU A 175 11.41 -8.88 -10.32
C LEU A 175 12.83 -8.38 -10.01
N GLY A 176 13.38 -8.75 -8.85
CA GLY A 176 14.74 -8.42 -8.45
C GLY A 176 14.85 -7.20 -7.54
N ALA A 177 16.03 -7.07 -6.94
CA ALA A 177 16.33 -6.06 -5.93
C ALA A 177 16.30 -4.60 -6.46
N ALA A 178 16.36 -4.40 -7.76
CA ALA A 178 16.21 -3.08 -8.37
C ALA A 178 14.83 -2.44 -8.11
N PHE A 179 13.83 -3.26 -7.75
CA PHE A 179 12.47 -2.83 -7.43
C PHE A 179 12.18 -2.87 -5.92
N ASP A 180 13.16 -3.18 -5.07
CA ASP A 180 13.01 -3.05 -3.62
C ASP A 180 12.79 -1.57 -3.26
N ALA A 181 12.01 -1.33 -2.21
CA ALA A 181 11.80 0.02 -1.72
C ALA A 181 13.09 0.64 -1.16
N PHE A 182 13.43 1.84 -1.61
CA PHE A 182 14.48 2.67 -1.03
C PHE A 182 14.04 3.16 0.36
N LYS A 183 14.91 2.98 1.35
CA LYS A 183 14.55 3.19 2.76
C LYS A 183 14.98 4.54 3.28
N ILE A 184 14.06 5.26 3.90
CA ILE A 184 14.29 6.52 4.63
C ILE A 184 13.77 6.34 6.05
N ASN A 185 14.63 6.55 7.04
CA ASN A 185 14.22 6.36 8.44
C ASN A 185 13.42 7.56 8.99
N ASP A 186 13.92 8.78 8.80
CA ASP A 186 13.24 10.01 9.23
C ASP A 186 13.46 11.12 8.19
N PRO A 187 12.41 11.72 7.63
CA PRO A 187 12.50 12.84 6.70
C PRO A 187 12.67 14.20 7.40
N ALA A 188 13.07 14.24 8.67
CA ALA A 188 13.33 15.47 9.41
C ALA A 188 14.56 16.25 8.89
N GLY A 189 15.33 15.64 8.01
CA GLY A 189 16.51 16.23 7.41
C GLY A 189 16.82 15.62 6.03
N PRO A 190 17.94 16.01 5.43
CA PRO A 190 18.34 15.53 4.13
C PRO A 190 18.62 14.02 4.15
N VAL A 191 18.43 13.37 3.00
CA VAL A 191 18.78 11.95 2.81
C VAL A 191 20.24 11.73 3.21
N PRO A 192 20.53 10.74 4.06
CA PRO A 192 21.91 10.44 4.45
C PRO A 192 22.72 9.91 3.26
N ASP A 193 24.03 10.11 3.33
CA ASP A 193 25.03 9.56 2.39
C ASP A 193 24.88 10.00 0.90
N VAL A 194 24.05 10.99 0.61
CA VAL A 194 23.93 11.57 -0.74
C VAL A 194 24.96 12.65 -1.04
N ARG A 195 25.71 13.09 -0.03
CA ARG A 195 26.80 14.07 -0.22
C ARG A 195 28.10 13.36 -0.53
N ARG A 196 28.85 13.90 -1.49
CA ARG A 196 30.19 13.39 -1.81
C ARG A 196 31.10 13.53 -0.57
N PRO A 197 31.68 12.43 -0.04
CA PRO A 197 32.52 12.49 1.15
C PRO A 197 33.92 13.04 0.91
N VAL A 198 34.27 13.33 -0.35
CA VAL A 198 35.56 13.84 -0.79
C VAL A 198 35.36 14.89 -1.90
N PRO A 199 36.36 15.73 -2.21
CA PRO A 199 36.31 16.65 -3.34
C PRO A 199 35.92 15.95 -4.65
N GLU A 200 35.28 16.69 -5.54
CA GLU A 200 34.66 16.17 -6.77
C GLU A 200 35.59 15.40 -7.65
N ASP A 201 36.77 15.99 -7.93
CA ASP A 201 37.83 15.39 -8.77
C ASP A 201 38.34 14.06 -8.21
N ARG A 202 38.39 13.95 -6.89
CA ARG A 202 38.78 12.72 -6.20
C ARG A 202 37.67 11.68 -6.17
N TYR A 203 36.41 12.14 -6.10
CA TYR A 203 35.27 11.27 -6.15
C TYR A 203 35.12 10.65 -7.55
N GLU A 204 35.21 11.45 -8.60
CA GLU A 204 35.14 11.01 -9.99
C GLU A 204 36.23 9.97 -10.31
N ARG A 205 37.46 10.19 -9.90
CA ARG A 205 38.54 9.20 -10.05
C ARG A 205 38.23 7.88 -9.35
N ARG A 206 37.64 7.91 -8.16
CA ARG A 206 37.24 6.68 -7.46
C ARG A 206 36.12 5.92 -8.20
N ILE A 207 35.18 6.63 -8.79
CA ILE A 207 34.14 6.04 -9.61
C ILE A 207 34.74 5.45 -10.89
N GLU A 208 35.64 6.15 -11.57
CA GLU A 208 36.33 5.62 -12.73
C GLU A 208 37.15 4.37 -12.40
N ASP A 209 37.85 4.34 -11.29
CA ASP A 209 38.58 3.16 -10.81
C ASP A 209 37.65 2.01 -10.51
N LEU A 210 36.49 2.27 -9.89
CA LEU A 210 35.46 1.28 -9.65
C LEU A 210 35.01 0.60 -10.96
N TYR A 211 34.66 1.39 -11.97
CA TYR A 211 34.21 0.87 -13.26
C TYR A 211 35.33 0.18 -14.06
N ASN A 212 36.52 0.75 -14.10
CA ASN A 212 37.62 0.29 -14.95
C ASN A 212 38.37 -0.89 -14.33
N VAL A 213 38.47 -0.97 -13.01
CA VAL A 213 39.26 -2.00 -12.33
C VAL A 213 38.35 -3.08 -11.75
N VAL A 214 37.41 -2.72 -10.89
CA VAL A 214 36.57 -3.69 -10.15
C VAL A 214 35.54 -4.33 -11.07
N GLU A 215 34.74 -3.52 -11.75
CA GLU A 215 33.71 -4.03 -12.67
C GLU A 215 34.30 -4.74 -13.88
N ALA A 216 35.42 -4.25 -14.43
CA ALA A 216 36.07 -4.91 -15.55
C ALA A 216 36.62 -6.30 -15.19
N GLN A 217 37.14 -6.49 -13.98
CA GLN A 217 37.56 -7.79 -13.49
C GLN A 217 36.38 -8.72 -13.22
N PHE A 218 35.29 -8.17 -12.68
CA PHE A 218 34.08 -8.91 -12.39
C PHE A 218 33.40 -9.42 -13.68
N ARG A 219 33.46 -8.66 -14.78
CA ARG A 219 32.96 -9.07 -16.11
C ARG A 219 33.79 -10.17 -16.74
N LYS A 220 35.13 -10.18 -16.56
CA LYS A 220 36.00 -11.21 -17.16
C LYS A 220 35.72 -12.64 -16.67
N GLY A 221 35.15 -12.80 -15.49
CA GLY A 221 34.83 -14.10 -14.89
C GLY A 221 33.43 -14.63 -15.18
N ARG A 222 32.59 -13.90 -15.93
CA ARG A 222 31.20 -14.27 -16.21
C ARG A 222 30.98 -14.71 -17.67
N LEU A 223 29.94 -15.56 -17.88
CA LEU A 223 29.52 -15.98 -19.20
C LEU A 223 29.13 -14.78 -20.07
N ARG A 224 29.52 -14.81 -21.35
CA ARG A 224 29.34 -13.67 -22.29
C ARG A 224 27.91 -13.17 -22.42
N ASP A 225 26.91 -14.02 -22.18
CA ASP A 225 25.49 -13.67 -22.25
C ASP A 225 25.05 -12.72 -21.15
N LEU A 226 25.84 -12.56 -20.08
CA LEU A 226 25.62 -11.60 -19.01
C LEU A 226 26.33 -10.24 -19.26
N GLU A 227 27.17 -10.14 -20.30
CA GLU A 227 27.87 -8.89 -20.64
C GLU A 227 26.92 -7.80 -21.16
N GLN A 228 25.76 -8.15 -21.71
CA GLN A 228 24.75 -7.21 -22.18
C GLN A 228 23.80 -6.73 -21.05
N ALA A 229 23.70 -7.49 -19.98
CA ALA A 229 22.92 -7.08 -18.81
C ALA A 229 23.83 -6.29 -17.87
N ARG A 230 23.52 -5.03 -17.63
CA ARG A 230 24.12 -4.24 -16.54
C ARG A 230 24.05 -5.06 -15.25
N THR A 231 25.18 -5.19 -14.53
CA THR A 231 25.12 -5.89 -13.24
C THR A 231 24.24 -5.07 -12.29
N LEU A 232 23.59 -5.74 -11.32
CA LEU A 232 22.80 -5.02 -10.28
C LEU A 232 23.65 -3.95 -9.59
N HIS A 233 24.95 -4.19 -9.41
CA HIS A 233 25.88 -3.26 -8.84
C HIS A 233 26.05 -2.01 -9.73
N THR A 234 26.27 -2.15 -11.02
CA THR A 234 26.39 -1.03 -11.96
C THR A 234 25.11 -0.22 -12.00
N THR A 235 23.95 -0.90 -12.09
CA THR A 235 22.64 -0.25 -12.10
C THR A 235 22.38 0.54 -10.80
N ALA A 236 22.72 -0.04 -9.65
CA ALA A 236 22.57 0.62 -8.35
C ALA A 236 23.52 1.82 -8.21
N THR A 237 24.75 1.69 -8.71
CA THR A 237 25.74 2.79 -8.68
C THR A 237 25.30 3.94 -9.59
N ASP A 238 24.88 3.66 -10.82
CA ASP A 238 24.37 4.68 -11.74
C ASP A 238 23.14 5.41 -11.15
N ALA A 239 22.21 4.67 -10.56
CA ALA A 239 21.04 5.25 -9.90
C ALA A 239 21.44 6.14 -8.70
N ALA A 240 22.40 5.71 -7.87
CA ALA A 240 22.89 6.49 -6.75
C ALA A 240 23.58 7.78 -7.22
N LEU A 241 24.44 7.72 -8.25
CA LEU A 241 25.09 8.90 -8.81
C LEU A 241 24.08 9.90 -9.40
N LYS A 242 23.06 9.39 -10.10
CA LYS A 242 21.99 10.20 -10.65
C LYS A 242 21.19 10.89 -9.54
N MET A 243 20.82 10.14 -8.49
CA MET A 243 20.13 10.67 -7.32
C MET A 243 20.94 11.76 -6.63
N MET A 244 22.25 11.55 -6.42
CA MET A 244 23.15 12.50 -5.73
C MET A 244 23.26 13.86 -6.44
N SER A 245 22.98 13.94 -7.74
CA SER A 245 23.03 15.17 -8.54
C SER A 245 21.65 15.79 -8.80
N SER A 246 20.56 15.20 -8.28
CA SER A 246 19.21 15.62 -8.58
C SER A 246 18.69 16.66 -7.59
N ASP A 247 18.05 17.70 -8.11
CA ASP A 247 17.29 18.68 -7.31
C ASP A 247 16.06 18.04 -6.65
N GLN A 248 15.61 16.88 -7.14
CA GLN A 248 14.47 16.14 -6.55
C GLN A 248 14.76 15.60 -5.15
N LEU A 249 16.03 15.56 -4.72
CA LEU A 249 16.39 15.23 -3.33
C LEU A 249 15.74 16.14 -2.29
N ASP A 250 15.45 17.37 -2.65
CA ASP A 250 14.76 18.32 -1.76
C ASP A 250 13.33 17.84 -1.38
N ALA A 251 12.73 16.92 -2.16
CA ALA A 251 11.43 16.37 -1.84
C ALA A 251 11.43 15.48 -0.58
N PHE A 252 12.59 14.91 -0.23
CA PHE A 252 12.73 14.08 0.97
C PHE A 252 12.82 14.91 2.27
N ASP A 253 13.33 16.14 2.19
CA ASP A 253 13.59 16.98 3.35
C ASP A 253 12.38 17.87 3.65
N VAL A 254 11.60 17.51 4.66
CA VAL A 254 10.46 18.30 5.12
C VAL A 254 10.81 19.37 6.16
N SER A 255 12.06 19.46 6.60
CA SER A 255 12.47 20.47 7.59
C SER A 255 12.29 21.91 7.11
N LYS A 256 12.18 22.10 5.80
CA LYS A 256 11.97 23.41 5.14
C LYS A 256 10.50 23.82 5.08
N GLU A 257 9.56 22.93 5.44
CA GLU A 257 8.14 23.25 5.48
C GLU A 257 7.79 24.16 6.66
N SER A 258 6.69 24.90 6.55
CA SER A 258 6.25 25.79 7.64
C SER A 258 5.91 24.99 8.89
N LYS A 259 6.08 25.62 10.06
CA LYS A 259 5.72 25.00 11.34
C LYS A 259 4.23 24.61 11.38
N GLU A 260 3.37 25.40 10.75
CA GLU A 260 1.93 25.12 10.66
C GLU A 260 1.69 23.82 9.87
N THR A 261 2.38 23.67 8.73
CA THR A 261 2.31 22.45 7.92
C THR A 261 2.79 21.23 8.71
N LEU A 262 3.96 21.30 9.36
CA LEU A 262 4.48 20.22 10.19
C LEU A 262 3.49 19.85 11.32
N THR A 263 2.96 20.85 12.03
CA THR A 263 2.00 20.65 13.11
C THR A 263 0.67 20.05 12.60
N SER A 264 0.23 20.41 11.39
CA SER A 264 -0.99 19.85 10.81
C SER A 264 -0.91 18.34 10.60
N PHE A 265 0.27 17.82 10.26
CA PHE A 265 0.56 16.39 10.13
C PHE A 265 0.87 15.69 11.47
N GLY A 266 0.90 16.43 12.60
CA GLY A 266 1.11 15.88 13.94
C GLY A 266 2.54 15.94 14.46
N ASP A 267 3.50 16.47 13.69
CA ASP A 267 4.94 16.61 14.03
C ASP A 267 5.58 15.32 14.64
N THR A 268 5.10 14.19 14.19
CA THR A 268 5.67 12.87 14.49
C THR A 268 6.54 12.41 13.32
N THR A 269 7.37 11.39 13.51
CA THR A 269 8.14 10.79 12.39
C THR A 269 7.20 10.26 11.30
N PHE A 270 6.07 9.67 11.69
CA PHE A 270 5.04 9.21 10.75
C PHE A 270 4.39 10.38 10.01
N GLY A 271 4.00 11.44 10.73
CA GLY A 271 3.41 12.65 10.13
C GLY A 271 4.36 13.32 9.14
N ARG A 272 5.64 13.46 9.50
CA ARG A 272 6.68 13.92 8.57
C ARG A 272 6.83 13.00 7.36
N GLY A 273 6.71 11.68 7.57
CA GLY A 273 6.70 10.69 6.49
C GLY A 273 5.54 10.88 5.52
N CYS A 274 4.34 11.12 6.03
CA CYS A 274 3.15 11.42 5.22
C CYS A 274 3.31 12.72 4.43
N LEU A 275 3.88 13.75 5.05
CA LEU A 275 4.21 15.01 4.36
C LEU A 275 5.25 14.81 3.25
N ALA A 276 6.33 14.07 3.52
CA ALA A 276 7.34 13.73 2.52
C ALA A 276 6.73 12.91 1.37
N ALA A 277 5.78 11.99 1.66
CA ALA A 277 5.08 11.23 0.64
C ALA A 277 4.36 12.13 -0.36
N THR A 278 3.69 13.21 0.08
CA THR A 278 3.04 14.16 -0.86
C THR A 278 4.06 14.84 -1.77
N ARG A 279 5.19 15.28 -1.24
CA ARG A 279 6.27 15.95 -1.99
C ARG A 279 6.94 15.00 -3.00
N LEU A 280 7.13 13.74 -2.60
CA LEU A 280 7.72 12.71 -3.47
C LEU A 280 6.79 12.37 -4.65
N ILE A 281 5.46 12.35 -4.43
CA ILE A 281 4.50 12.17 -5.51
C ILE A 281 4.54 13.36 -6.50
N GLU A 282 4.67 14.59 -6.00
CA GLU A 282 4.80 15.80 -6.83
C GLU A 282 6.00 15.72 -7.81
N VAL A 283 7.11 15.10 -7.40
CA VAL A 283 8.30 14.93 -8.24
C VAL A 283 8.33 13.60 -9.02
N GLY A 284 7.23 12.82 -9.00
CA GLY A 284 7.03 11.67 -9.87
C GLY A 284 7.38 10.31 -9.28
N THR A 285 7.56 10.20 -7.95
CA THR A 285 7.67 8.90 -7.28
C THR A 285 6.38 8.09 -7.51
N ARG A 286 6.51 6.78 -7.77
CA ARG A 286 5.37 5.90 -8.10
C ARG A 286 4.75 5.24 -6.90
N CYS A 287 5.54 4.85 -5.91
CA CYS A 287 5.05 4.23 -4.69
C CYS A 287 5.81 4.74 -3.48
N VAL A 288 5.08 5.25 -2.49
CA VAL A 288 5.62 5.64 -1.19
C VAL A 288 4.89 4.87 -0.11
N GLU A 289 5.63 4.04 0.63
CA GLU A 289 5.14 3.39 1.84
C GLU A 289 5.56 4.21 3.04
N VAL A 290 4.64 4.49 3.97
CA VAL A 290 4.92 5.13 5.26
C VAL A 290 4.40 4.23 6.35
N THR A 291 5.29 3.74 7.23
CA THR A 291 4.91 2.79 8.27
C THR A 291 4.68 3.47 9.61
N LEU A 292 3.57 3.13 10.25
CA LEU A 292 3.26 3.45 11.64
C LEU A 292 3.18 2.13 12.42
N SER A 293 4.16 1.88 13.29
CA SER A 293 4.19 0.71 14.18
C SER A 293 3.42 0.98 15.48
N GLY A 294 3.19 -0.06 16.27
CA GLY A 294 2.58 0.06 17.59
C GLY A 294 1.14 -0.47 17.69
N TRP A 295 0.66 -1.15 16.63
CA TRP A 295 -0.70 -1.69 16.60
C TRP A 295 -0.83 -3.10 17.18
N ASP A 296 0.25 -3.75 17.61
CA ASP A 296 0.22 -5.10 18.17
C ASP A 296 -0.18 -5.07 19.67
N SER A 297 -1.48 -5.02 19.93
CA SER A 297 -2.10 -4.71 21.22
C SER A 297 -2.61 -5.95 21.98
N HIS A 298 -1.76 -6.96 22.18
CA HIS A 298 -2.10 -8.14 23.00
C HIS A 298 -2.36 -7.83 24.49
N ILE A 299 -1.99 -6.63 24.93
CA ILE A 299 -2.25 -6.09 26.27
C ILE A 299 -2.75 -4.65 26.11
N ASN A 300 -3.56 -4.18 27.06
CA ASN A 300 -4.03 -2.78 27.11
C ASN A 300 -4.49 -2.23 25.73
N ASN A 301 -5.30 -3.00 25.02
CA ASN A 301 -5.67 -2.70 23.62
C ASN A 301 -6.14 -1.27 23.41
N HIS A 302 -7.12 -0.80 24.17
CA HIS A 302 -7.69 0.53 23.97
C HIS A 302 -6.64 1.64 24.07
N SER A 303 -5.78 1.60 25.10
CA SER A 303 -4.72 2.60 25.28
C SER A 303 -3.71 2.59 24.15
N LEU A 304 -3.25 1.41 23.71
CA LEU A 304 -2.27 1.28 22.62
C LEU A 304 -2.84 1.72 21.27
N GLN A 305 -4.07 1.30 20.96
CA GLN A 305 -4.74 1.70 19.71
C GLN A 305 -5.03 3.20 19.69
N SER A 306 -5.50 3.78 20.81
CA SER A 306 -5.73 5.22 20.91
C SER A 306 -4.44 6.03 20.74
N SER A 307 -3.34 5.59 21.36
CA SER A 307 -2.03 6.26 21.21
C SER A 307 -1.51 6.20 19.77
N ALA A 308 -1.72 5.08 19.06
CA ALA A 308 -1.39 4.97 17.66
C ALA A 308 -2.29 5.88 16.78
N CYS A 309 -3.58 6.01 17.12
CA CYS A 309 -4.51 6.93 16.47
C CYS A 309 -4.12 8.40 16.65
N GLU A 310 -3.53 8.81 17.80
CA GLU A 310 -3.00 10.18 17.99
C GLU A 310 -1.96 10.56 16.93
N SER A 311 -1.21 9.59 16.43
CA SER A 311 -0.25 9.82 15.34
C SER A 311 -0.88 9.66 13.95
N LEU A 312 -1.82 8.72 13.80
CA LEU A 312 -2.46 8.43 12.51
C LEU A 312 -3.42 9.55 12.09
N ASP A 313 -4.28 10.00 12.99
CA ASP A 313 -5.39 10.88 12.68
C ASP A 313 -4.97 12.22 12.03
N PRO A 314 -4.06 13.01 12.65
CA PRO A 314 -3.62 14.25 12.02
C PRO A 314 -2.86 13.99 10.69
N ALA A 315 -2.08 12.93 10.63
CA ALA A 315 -1.27 12.63 9.46
C ALA A 315 -2.13 12.21 8.26
N LEU A 316 -3.08 11.29 8.45
CA LEU A 316 -4.00 10.81 7.42
C LEU A 316 -4.92 11.94 6.93
N ALA A 317 -5.53 12.69 7.85
CA ALA A 317 -6.39 13.80 7.50
C ALA A 317 -5.66 14.88 6.67
N SER A 318 -4.47 15.28 7.12
CA SER A 318 -3.67 16.28 6.40
C SER A 318 -3.13 15.78 5.06
N LEU A 319 -2.80 14.48 4.96
CA LEU A 319 -2.41 13.86 3.71
C LEU A 319 -3.54 13.96 2.67
N LEU A 320 -4.75 13.52 3.01
CA LEU A 320 -5.91 13.55 2.12
C LEU A 320 -6.23 14.99 1.69
N GLN A 321 -6.27 15.91 2.66
CA GLN A 321 -6.53 17.31 2.40
C GLN A 321 -5.47 17.93 1.47
N ARG A 322 -4.18 17.67 1.71
CA ARG A 322 -3.10 18.23 0.90
C ARG A 322 -3.11 17.66 -0.53
N LEU A 323 -3.34 16.35 -0.69
CA LEU A 323 -3.46 15.75 -2.02
C LEU A 323 -4.63 16.34 -2.82
N GLU A 324 -5.77 16.57 -2.19
CA GLU A 324 -6.92 17.22 -2.82
C GLU A 324 -6.60 18.68 -3.19
N GLN A 325 -6.03 19.47 -2.28
CA GLN A 325 -5.64 20.86 -2.53
C GLN A 325 -4.60 21.03 -3.65
N ARG A 326 -3.75 20.03 -3.84
CA ARG A 326 -2.71 20.00 -4.87
C ARG A 326 -3.17 19.34 -6.18
N GLU A 327 -4.44 18.96 -6.29
CA GLU A 327 -5.01 18.25 -7.45
C GLU A 327 -4.28 16.92 -7.75
N LEU A 328 -3.66 16.31 -6.74
CA LEU A 328 -2.93 15.05 -6.84
C LEU A 328 -3.79 13.83 -6.51
N LEU A 329 -4.88 14.02 -5.76
CA LEU A 329 -5.71 12.92 -5.28
C LEU A 329 -6.34 12.12 -6.43
N ASP A 330 -6.74 12.77 -7.52
CA ASP A 330 -7.33 12.11 -8.69
C ASP A 330 -6.33 11.23 -9.47
N SER A 331 -5.02 11.39 -9.23
CA SER A 331 -3.98 10.58 -9.87
C SER A 331 -3.20 9.71 -8.88
N THR A 332 -3.51 9.77 -7.59
CA THR A 332 -2.83 9.04 -6.53
C THR A 332 -3.83 8.14 -5.81
N LEU A 333 -3.51 6.86 -5.69
CA LEU A 333 -4.24 5.93 -4.82
C LEU A 333 -3.63 5.97 -3.42
N VAL A 334 -4.43 6.31 -2.43
CA VAL A 334 -4.06 6.21 -1.00
C VAL A 334 -4.68 4.95 -0.42
N VAL A 335 -3.86 4.12 0.20
CA VAL A 335 -4.27 2.90 0.91
C VAL A 335 -3.80 3.02 2.35
N CYS A 336 -4.71 2.89 3.33
CA CYS A 336 -4.37 2.91 4.75
C CYS A 336 -4.95 1.67 5.43
N GLY A 337 -4.08 0.84 6.00
CA GLY A 337 -4.45 -0.39 6.69
C GLY A 337 -3.24 -1.20 7.11
N GLY A 338 -3.50 -2.32 7.79
CA GLY A 338 -2.48 -3.25 8.26
C GLY A 338 -2.66 -4.66 7.73
N GLU A 339 -1.94 -5.60 8.34
CA GLU A 339 -1.89 -7.00 7.90
C GLU A 339 -3.12 -7.82 8.26
N PHE A 340 -3.83 -7.47 9.34
CA PHE A 340 -5.06 -8.08 9.83
C PHE A 340 -5.73 -7.16 10.86
N GLY A 341 -6.90 -7.55 11.36
CA GLY A 341 -7.59 -6.89 12.47
C GLY A 341 -7.32 -7.56 13.81
N ARG A 342 -8.13 -7.18 14.80
CA ARG A 342 -8.04 -7.70 16.17
C ARG A 342 -9.32 -8.42 16.57
N THR A 343 -9.19 -9.46 17.42
CA THR A 343 -10.36 -10.18 17.91
C THR A 343 -11.38 -9.21 18.53
N PRO A 344 -12.66 -9.36 18.24
CA PRO A 344 -13.68 -8.57 18.93
C PRO A 344 -13.64 -8.77 20.44
N SER A 345 -13.37 -9.99 20.91
CA SER A 345 -13.24 -10.29 22.34
C SER A 345 -11.92 -9.76 22.92
N ILE A 346 -12.02 -9.23 24.15
CA ILE A 346 -10.86 -8.83 24.95
C ILE A 346 -10.30 -10.08 25.67
N ASN A 347 -8.98 -10.25 25.62
CA ASN A 347 -8.29 -11.31 26.33
C ASN A 347 -8.06 -10.97 27.83
N PRO A 348 -7.61 -11.91 28.68
CA PRO A 348 -7.41 -11.65 30.12
C PRO A 348 -6.38 -10.55 30.46
N ALA A 349 -5.52 -10.17 29.51
CA ALA A 349 -4.55 -9.09 29.70
C ALA A 349 -5.10 -7.72 29.23
N GLY A 350 -6.39 -7.62 28.93
CA GLY A 350 -7.00 -6.40 28.42
C GLY A 350 -6.62 -6.07 26.98
N GLY A 351 -6.08 -7.05 26.25
CA GLY A 351 -5.67 -6.92 24.87
C GLY A 351 -6.66 -7.58 23.89
N ARG A 352 -6.35 -7.47 22.61
CA ARG A 352 -7.03 -8.20 21.52
C ARG A 352 -5.98 -9.01 20.76
N ASP A 353 -6.33 -10.23 20.39
CA ASP A 353 -5.46 -11.12 19.63
C ASP A 353 -5.62 -10.92 18.13
N HIS A 354 -4.82 -11.60 17.31
CA HIS A 354 -4.88 -11.48 15.86
C HIS A 354 -6.20 -12.03 15.30
N TRP A 355 -6.82 -11.28 14.40
CA TRP A 355 -8.08 -11.68 13.77
C TRP A 355 -8.07 -11.39 12.26
N PRO A 356 -7.61 -12.34 11.44
CA PRO A 356 -7.51 -12.15 10.00
C PRO A 356 -8.86 -12.20 9.27
N HIS A 357 -9.94 -12.54 9.97
CA HIS A 357 -11.24 -12.83 9.36
C HIS A 357 -12.09 -11.59 9.07
N GLY A 358 -11.77 -10.44 9.65
CA GLY A 358 -12.47 -9.19 9.40
C GLY A 358 -11.65 -7.98 9.83
N PHE A 359 -11.21 -7.16 8.88
CA PHE A 359 -10.47 -5.94 9.16
C PHE A 359 -10.76 -4.84 8.14
N SER A 360 -10.35 -3.64 8.47
CA SER A 360 -10.70 -2.47 7.69
C SER A 360 -9.51 -1.92 6.92
N ILE A 361 -9.77 -1.48 5.68
CA ILE A 361 -8.81 -0.72 4.85
C ILE A 361 -9.53 0.54 4.37
N LEU A 362 -8.88 1.70 4.54
CA LEU A 362 -9.30 2.95 3.95
C LEU A 362 -8.64 3.11 2.58
N LEU A 363 -9.44 3.49 1.60
CA LEU A 363 -9.03 3.79 0.23
C LEU A 363 -9.44 5.21 -0.13
N ALA A 364 -8.55 5.96 -0.80
CA ALA A 364 -8.89 7.28 -1.33
C ALA A 364 -8.17 7.56 -2.64
N GLY A 365 -8.70 8.51 -3.38
CA GLY A 365 -8.09 8.99 -4.62
C GLY A 365 -8.43 8.15 -5.84
N CYS A 366 -7.59 8.18 -6.81
CA CYS A 366 -7.69 7.68 -8.17
C CYS A 366 -8.74 6.59 -8.43
N GLY A 367 -9.91 6.99 -8.94
CA GLY A 367 -11.00 6.07 -9.32
C GLY A 367 -11.81 5.48 -8.16
N ILE A 368 -11.42 5.70 -6.89
CA ILE A 368 -12.20 5.30 -5.72
C ILE A 368 -13.47 6.14 -5.64
N ARG A 369 -14.64 5.49 -5.47
CA ARG A 369 -15.87 6.21 -5.13
C ARG A 369 -15.68 6.84 -3.76
N ARG A 370 -15.99 8.11 -3.66
CA ARG A 370 -15.80 8.89 -2.43
C ARG A 370 -17.00 8.69 -1.47
N GLY A 371 -16.74 8.58 -0.17
CA GLY A 371 -17.75 8.56 0.88
C GLY A 371 -18.55 7.25 0.97
N VAL A 372 -18.01 6.13 0.52
CA VAL A 372 -18.68 4.81 0.51
C VAL A 372 -18.09 3.88 1.56
N VAL A 373 -18.94 3.07 2.16
CA VAL A 373 -18.54 1.94 3.02
C VAL A 373 -19.01 0.64 2.35
N HIS A 374 -18.10 -0.33 2.27
CA HIS A 374 -18.41 -1.69 1.81
C HIS A 374 -18.17 -2.69 2.94
N GLY A 375 -19.15 -3.53 3.18
CA GLY A 375 -19.14 -4.54 4.21
C GLY A 375 -19.14 -4.00 5.64
N ALA A 376 -19.09 -4.89 6.60
CA ALA A 376 -18.98 -4.60 8.02
C ALA A 376 -18.56 -5.85 8.79
N THR A 377 -17.96 -5.72 9.96
CA THR A 377 -17.90 -6.80 10.94
C THR A 377 -19.19 -6.82 11.78
N ALA A 378 -19.54 -7.97 12.34
CA ALA A 378 -20.77 -8.09 13.14
C ALA A 378 -20.63 -7.29 14.46
N ALA A 379 -21.68 -6.57 14.84
CA ALA A 379 -21.74 -5.87 16.13
C ALA A 379 -21.79 -6.83 17.32
N ASP A 380 -22.39 -8.01 17.14
CA ASP A 380 -22.43 -9.09 18.11
C ASP A 380 -21.92 -10.39 17.48
N PRO A 381 -20.59 -10.52 17.30
CA PRO A 381 -20.00 -11.65 16.61
C PRO A 381 -20.10 -12.94 17.44
N LYS A 382 -20.36 -14.04 16.76
CA LYS A 382 -20.44 -15.37 17.37
C LYS A 382 -19.08 -15.92 17.74
N LEU A 383 -18.05 -15.51 17.00
CA LEU A 383 -16.66 -15.97 17.10
C LEU A 383 -16.52 -17.49 16.95
N ASP A 384 -17.32 -18.06 16.05
CA ASP A 384 -17.27 -19.47 15.70
C ASP A 384 -15.97 -19.75 14.90
N ARG A 385 -15.14 -20.64 15.45
CA ARG A 385 -13.85 -20.99 14.82
C ARG A 385 -14.00 -21.81 13.55
N ASP A 386 -15.11 -22.54 13.42
CA ASP A 386 -15.38 -23.37 12.24
C ASP A 386 -16.02 -22.53 11.11
N HIS A 387 -16.68 -21.43 11.46
CA HIS A 387 -17.37 -20.53 10.54
C HIS A 387 -17.00 -19.06 10.79
N PRO A 388 -15.69 -18.69 10.71
CA PRO A 388 -15.24 -17.36 11.12
C PRO A 388 -15.73 -16.22 10.22
N LEU A 389 -16.21 -16.52 9.01
CA LEU A 389 -16.75 -15.53 8.09
C LEU A 389 -18.25 -15.22 8.33
N ASP A 390 -18.92 -15.96 9.21
CA ASP A 390 -20.32 -15.65 9.58
C ASP A 390 -20.45 -14.29 10.30
N ASP A 391 -19.34 -13.81 10.86
CA ASP A 391 -19.24 -12.53 11.55
C ASP A 391 -18.83 -11.36 10.62
N VAL A 392 -18.77 -11.60 9.30
CA VAL A 392 -18.31 -10.58 8.33
C VAL A 392 -19.29 -10.48 7.17
N GLY A 393 -19.93 -9.32 7.03
CA GLY A 393 -20.84 -9.03 5.92
C GLY A 393 -20.06 -8.68 4.64
N GLU A 394 -20.44 -9.28 3.51
CA GLU A 394 -19.83 -9.01 2.19
C GLU A 394 -18.30 -9.12 2.19
N PRO A 395 -17.72 -10.29 2.53
CA PRO A 395 -16.28 -10.43 2.72
C PRO A 395 -15.47 -10.20 1.44
N VAL A 396 -14.41 -9.41 1.54
CA VAL A 396 -13.44 -9.12 0.47
C VAL A 396 -12.11 -9.78 0.80
N THR A 397 -11.69 -10.76 0.02
CA THR A 397 -10.37 -11.40 0.24
C THR A 397 -9.23 -10.50 -0.26
N ILE A 398 -8.04 -10.65 0.31
CA ILE A 398 -6.83 -9.95 -0.19
C ILE A 398 -6.59 -10.23 -1.68
N GLY A 399 -6.83 -11.46 -2.13
CA GLY A 399 -6.76 -11.78 -3.55
C GLY A 399 -7.76 -10.98 -4.39
N CYS A 400 -8.99 -10.82 -3.92
CA CYS A 400 -9.98 -9.95 -4.59
C CYS A 400 -9.52 -8.49 -4.59
N LEU A 401 -9.03 -7.98 -3.45
CA LEU A 401 -8.57 -6.60 -3.35
C LEU A 401 -7.45 -6.26 -4.35
N LEU A 402 -6.50 -7.17 -4.58
CA LEU A 402 -5.31 -6.88 -5.39
C LEU A 402 -5.34 -7.47 -6.80
N TYR A 403 -6.09 -8.56 -7.06
CA TYR A 403 -5.95 -9.36 -8.29
C TYR A 403 -7.25 -9.72 -9.02
N THR A 404 -8.41 -9.34 -8.54
CA THR A 404 -9.67 -9.59 -9.31
C THR A 404 -9.75 -8.73 -10.55
N SER A 405 -8.75 -7.89 -10.75
CA SER A 405 -8.67 -7.06 -11.92
C SER A 405 -7.35 -7.27 -12.64
N PRO A 406 -7.35 -7.66 -13.92
CA PRO A 406 -6.17 -7.58 -14.78
C PRO A 406 -5.75 -6.12 -15.03
N SER A 407 -6.50 -5.15 -14.52
CA SER A 407 -6.14 -3.74 -14.52
C SER A 407 -6.69 -3.10 -13.23
N PRO A 408 -6.03 -2.09 -12.66
CA PRO A 408 -6.58 -1.27 -11.59
C PRO A 408 -7.98 -0.69 -11.89
N ARG A 409 -8.44 -0.76 -13.13
CA ARG A 409 -9.76 -0.28 -13.58
C ARG A 409 -10.92 -1.11 -13.07
N ASP A 410 -10.75 -2.44 -12.90
CA ASP A 410 -11.88 -3.31 -12.59
C ASP A 410 -12.14 -3.41 -11.08
N LEU A 411 -11.11 -3.22 -10.25
CA LEU A 411 -11.26 -3.11 -8.79
C LEU A 411 -12.17 -1.93 -8.41
N LEU A 412 -12.15 -0.89 -9.22
CA LEU A 412 -12.81 0.39 -8.98
C LEU A 412 -14.19 0.51 -9.62
N SER A 413 -14.56 -0.38 -10.52
CA SER A 413 -15.88 -0.37 -11.19
C SER A 413 -16.98 -1.03 -10.36
N HIS A 414 -16.62 -1.82 -9.34
CA HIS A 414 -17.54 -2.54 -8.46
C HIS A 414 -17.58 -1.98 -7.02
N LEU A 415 -16.70 -1.03 -6.67
CA LEU A 415 -16.76 -0.19 -5.48
C LEU A 415 -17.26 1.21 -5.89
#